data_3cde983d346f48b362a54ad958ee648a
#
_entry.id   3cde983d346f48b362a54ad958ee648a
#
_cell.length_a   1.000
_cell.length_b   1.000
_cell.length_c   1.000
_cell.angle_alpha   90.00
_cell.angle_beta   90.00
_cell.angle_gamma   90.00
#
_symmetry.space_group_name_H-M   'P 1'
#
loop_
_entity.id
_entity.type
_entity.pdbx_description
1 polymer ?
#
loop_
_entity_poly.entity_id
_entity_poly.type
_entity_poly.pdbx_seq_one_letter_code
_entity_poly.pdbx_strand_id
1 'polypeptide(L)'
;MASRTPVTTHPRGIVTRAAAVVEAVSSGDDPKDAGKTMRVAGYIFGWYFLNAVFAIMNKKTLSVFPYPWVLSWIQIAVGAVFMCIMWKLKIFKPPVGGFTKKMFKALIPTSALHLVAHVSACAAYNVGSVSFMQVVKAGEPACSVILLSLFFGRKYSKLVWLTLIPIVGGVAVGSTSELNFSMAAFACAMTSNIASALRGVTSKDLQEETGLSGINLYGGIAIVSGIMQLPMSLIAEGALMPAAFANAPALMAQKGITLFGLQAGFIAYLIAGSMFYHLYNQTSYQALGELSPLSHSVANTVKRVVIILASVAVFKNPISPLGGISAAVAIFGTFLYTIAAQKQKKEEAAAKAA
;
A
#
# COMPACT_ATOMS: atom_id res chain seq x y z
N MET A 1 -12.30 -24.42 -52.30
CA MET A 1 -12.40 -22.94 -52.19
C MET A 1 -13.15 -22.59 -50.91
N ALA A 2 -12.42 -22.23 -49.85
CA ALA A 2 -13.02 -21.77 -48.60
C ALA A 2 -12.50 -20.36 -48.33
N SER A 3 -13.38 -19.38 -48.37
CA SER A 3 -13.08 -17.96 -48.22
C SER A 3 -12.76 -17.62 -46.76
N ARG A 4 -11.57 -17.08 -46.51
CA ARG A 4 -11.16 -16.47 -45.25
C ARG A 4 -11.67 -15.03 -45.21
N THR A 5 -12.55 -14.71 -44.28
CA THR A 5 -12.91 -13.33 -43.92
C THR A 5 -11.87 -12.73 -42.99
N PRO A 6 -11.46 -11.47 -43.15
CA PRO A 6 -10.50 -10.81 -42.29
C PRO A 6 -11.16 -10.34 -40.98
N VAL A 7 -10.54 -10.65 -39.84
CA VAL A 7 -10.93 -10.16 -38.52
C VAL A 7 -10.45 -8.72 -38.37
N THR A 8 -11.37 -7.77 -38.46
CA THR A 8 -11.13 -6.35 -38.14
C THR A 8 -11.18 -6.16 -36.63
N THR A 9 -10.04 -5.84 -36.01
CA THR A 9 -9.94 -5.44 -34.60
C THR A 9 -10.36 -3.98 -34.44
N HIS A 10 -11.59 -3.77 -33.95
CA HIS A 10 -12.08 -2.42 -33.61
C HIS A 10 -11.63 -2.02 -32.18
N PRO A 11 -11.22 -0.73 -31.95
CA PRO A 11 -10.81 -0.24 -30.63
C PRO A 11 -11.92 -0.17 -29.57
N ARG A 12 -13.16 -0.46 -29.93
CA ARG A 12 -14.33 -0.50 -29.00
C ARG A 12 -14.25 -1.60 -27.93
N GLY A 13 -13.39 -2.60 -28.08
CA GLY A 13 -13.30 -3.75 -27.17
C GLY A 13 -12.70 -3.46 -25.78
N ILE A 14 -12.00 -2.34 -25.59
CA ILE A 14 -11.33 -2.01 -24.30
C ILE A 14 -12.30 -1.24 -23.39
N VAL A 15 -13.08 -0.33 -23.94
CA VAL A 15 -14.08 0.44 -23.17
C VAL A 15 -15.25 -0.46 -22.75
N THR A 16 -15.67 -1.39 -23.61
CA THR A 16 -16.71 -2.38 -23.29
C THR A 16 -16.28 -3.38 -22.21
N ARG A 17 -14.99 -3.70 -22.09
CA ARG A 17 -14.51 -4.58 -21.01
C ARG A 17 -14.36 -3.88 -19.66
N ALA A 18 -14.04 -2.59 -19.64
CA ALA A 18 -14.09 -1.80 -18.40
C ALA A 18 -15.54 -1.60 -17.93
N ALA A 19 -16.48 -1.37 -18.87
CA ALA A 19 -17.91 -1.34 -18.58
C ALA A 19 -18.44 -2.70 -18.11
N ALA A 20 -17.97 -3.82 -18.68
CA ALA A 20 -18.36 -5.17 -18.26
C ALA A 20 -17.82 -5.54 -16.85
N VAL A 21 -16.70 -4.95 -16.40
CA VAL A 21 -16.22 -5.10 -15.01
C VAL A 21 -17.11 -4.28 -14.06
N VAL A 22 -17.57 -3.10 -14.47
CA VAL A 22 -18.55 -2.30 -13.71
C VAL A 22 -19.92 -2.99 -13.74
N GLU A 23 -20.32 -3.56 -14.86
CA GLU A 23 -21.56 -4.32 -15.02
C GLU A 23 -21.54 -5.67 -14.25
N ALA A 24 -20.42 -6.37 -14.20
CA ALA A 24 -20.25 -7.58 -13.36
C ALA A 24 -20.28 -7.28 -11.84
N VAL A 25 -20.07 -6.03 -11.46
CA VAL A 25 -20.30 -5.52 -10.08
C VAL A 25 -21.77 -5.16 -9.87
N SER A 26 -22.52 -4.86 -10.95
CA SER A 26 -23.92 -4.39 -10.90
C SER A 26 -24.97 -5.46 -11.28
N SER A 27 -24.59 -6.62 -11.81
CA SER A 27 -25.52 -7.66 -12.29
C SER A 27 -25.81 -8.77 -11.26
N GLY A 28 -25.96 -8.43 -9.98
CA GLY A 28 -26.38 -9.38 -8.96
C GLY A 28 -27.87 -9.23 -8.63
N ASP A 29 -28.75 -9.91 -9.34
CA ASP A 29 -30.19 -9.98 -9.04
C ASP A 29 -30.51 -10.91 -7.83
N ASP A 30 -29.50 -11.45 -7.11
CA ASP A 30 -29.72 -12.25 -5.91
C ASP A 30 -29.44 -11.39 -4.66
N PRO A 31 -30.34 -11.31 -3.67
CA PRO A 31 -30.15 -10.54 -2.44
C PRO A 31 -28.86 -10.90 -1.66
N LYS A 32 -28.37 -12.13 -1.82
CA LYS A 32 -27.07 -12.55 -1.24
C LYS A 32 -25.87 -11.94 -1.94
N ASP A 33 -25.95 -11.70 -3.25
CA ASP A 33 -24.90 -11.04 -4.04
C ASP A 33 -24.88 -9.52 -3.81
N ALA A 34 -26.03 -8.88 -3.62
CA ALA A 34 -26.14 -7.47 -3.28
C ALA A 34 -25.46 -7.15 -1.94
N GLY A 35 -25.64 -7.98 -0.92
CA GLY A 35 -24.98 -7.84 0.38
C GLY A 35 -23.47 -7.98 0.32
N LYS A 36 -22.96 -8.92 -0.50
CA LYS A 36 -21.53 -9.10 -0.73
C LYS A 36 -20.93 -7.90 -1.48
N THR A 37 -21.61 -7.44 -2.52
CA THR A 37 -21.19 -6.27 -3.32
C THR A 37 -21.11 -5.01 -2.46
N MET A 38 -22.12 -4.76 -1.62
CA MET A 38 -22.14 -3.62 -0.69
C MET A 38 -20.96 -3.69 0.32
N ARG A 39 -20.69 -4.87 0.87
CA ARG A 39 -19.56 -5.07 1.80
C ARG A 39 -18.21 -4.85 1.14
N VAL A 40 -18.01 -5.37 -0.08
CA VAL A 40 -16.80 -5.17 -0.87
C VAL A 40 -16.61 -3.69 -1.22
N ALA A 41 -17.65 -3.01 -1.66
CA ALA A 41 -17.61 -1.57 -1.92
C ALA A 41 -17.25 -0.78 -0.66
N GLY A 42 -17.80 -1.15 0.49
CA GLY A 42 -17.46 -0.58 1.79
C GLY A 42 -15.98 -0.75 2.16
N TYR A 43 -15.40 -1.93 1.93
CA TYR A 43 -13.98 -2.16 2.15
C TYR A 43 -13.09 -1.35 1.20
N ILE A 44 -13.42 -1.25 -0.08
CA ILE A 44 -12.66 -0.45 -1.05
C ILE A 44 -12.72 1.03 -0.69
N PHE A 45 -13.92 1.56 -0.43
CA PHE A 45 -14.09 2.95 -0.02
C PHE A 45 -13.35 3.26 1.27
N GLY A 46 -13.53 2.44 2.31
CA GLY A 46 -12.83 2.57 3.59
C GLY A 46 -11.31 2.53 3.40
N TRP A 47 -10.79 1.59 2.61
CA TRP A 47 -9.37 1.48 2.32
C TRP A 47 -8.81 2.75 1.67
N TYR A 48 -9.51 3.29 0.66
CA TYR A 48 -9.06 4.50 -0.05
C TYR A 48 -9.12 5.73 0.86
N PHE A 49 -10.24 5.91 1.55
CA PHE A 49 -10.45 7.04 2.46
C PHE A 49 -9.41 7.03 3.59
N LEU A 50 -9.30 5.92 4.32
CA LEU A 50 -8.37 5.78 5.44
C LEU A 50 -6.91 5.98 5.00
N ASN A 51 -6.54 5.47 3.81
CA ASN A 51 -5.19 5.61 3.29
C ASN A 51 -4.89 7.06 2.86
N ALA A 52 -5.84 7.75 2.21
CA ALA A 52 -5.67 9.15 1.83
C ALA A 52 -5.54 10.04 3.07
N VAL A 53 -6.40 9.85 4.07
CA VAL A 53 -6.31 10.57 5.36
C VAL A 53 -4.98 10.28 6.05
N PHE A 54 -4.56 9.02 6.12
CA PHE A 54 -3.26 8.65 6.68
C PHE A 54 -2.11 9.36 5.98
N ALA A 55 -2.06 9.33 4.63
CA ALA A 55 -0.97 9.94 3.88
C ALA A 55 -0.85 11.45 4.16
N ILE A 56 -1.98 12.14 4.26
CA ILE A 56 -2.05 13.57 4.59
C ILE A 56 -1.60 13.81 6.04
N MET A 57 -2.15 13.07 7.00
CA MET A 57 -1.79 13.20 8.41
C MET A 57 -0.33 12.88 8.65
N ASN A 58 0.19 11.82 8.04
CA ASN A 58 1.59 11.41 8.14
C ASN A 58 2.54 12.51 7.65
N LYS A 59 2.26 13.12 6.50
CA LYS A 59 3.06 14.25 5.98
C LYS A 59 2.97 15.48 6.88
N LYS A 60 1.80 15.80 7.41
CA LYS A 60 1.62 16.89 8.36
C LYS A 60 2.35 16.62 9.67
N THR A 61 2.27 15.39 10.22
CA THR A 61 3.04 14.99 11.41
C THR A 61 4.54 15.16 11.17
N LEU A 62 5.08 14.63 10.07
CA LEU A 62 6.51 14.74 9.74
C LEU A 62 6.97 16.19 9.57
N SER A 63 6.08 17.11 9.21
CA SER A 63 6.42 18.53 9.11
C SER A 63 6.65 19.23 10.47
N VAL A 64 6.17 18.66 11.56
CA VAL A 64 6.34 19.18 12.93
C VAL A 64 7.12 18.22 13.84
N PHE A 65 7.23 16.97 13.42
CA PHE A 65 7.94 15.89 14.12
C PHE A 65 8.73 15.08 13.08
N PRO A 66 9.87 15.61 12.60
CA PRO A 66 10.64 15.05 11.47
C PRO A 66 11.50 13.83 11.87
N TYR A 67 10.90 12.86 12.56
CA TYR A 67 11.57 11.68 13.12
C TYR A 67 10.90 10.41 12.57
N PRO A 68 11.29 9.96 11.36
CA PRO A 68 10.62 8.86 10.67
C PRO A 68 10.74 7.50 11.38
N TRP A 69 11.82 7.23 12.09
CA TRP A 69 12.00 5.98 12.83
C TRP A 69 11.02 5.88 14.01
N VAL A 70 10.99 6.90 14.85
CA VAL A 70 10.09 6.92 16.01
C VAL A 70 8.65 7.05 15.57
N LEU A 71 8.34 7.90 14.58
CA LEU A 71 6.97 8.03 14.07
C LEU A 71 6.44 6.70 13.53
N SER A 72 7.20 6.02 12.68
CA SER A 72 6.78 4.73 12.11
C SER A 72 6.64 3.65 13.19
N TRP A 73 7.50 3.66 14.21
CA TRP A 73 7.34 2.77 15.35
C TRP A 73 6.06 3.04 16.12
N ILE A 74 5.75 4.30 16.44
CA ILE A 74 4.51 4.66 17.15
C ILE A 74 3.28 4.19 16.35
N GLN A 75 3.28 4.37 15.03
CA GLN A 75 2.18 3.96 14.16
C GLN A 75 1.97 2.44 14.18
N ILE A 76 3.04 1.66 14.18
CA ILE A 76 2.95 0.20 14.30
C ILE A 76 2.55 -0.21 15.72
N ALA A 77 3.12 0.41 16.76
CA ALA A 77 2.85 0.08 18.15
C ALA A 77 1.40 0.36 18.55
N VAL A 78 0.84 1.50 18.15
CA VAL A 78 -0.59 1.83 18.36
C VAL A 78 -1.48 0.77 17.71
N GLY A 79 -1.16 0.34 16.49
CA GLY A 79 -1.90 -0.74 15.83
C GLY A 79 -1.76 -2.08 16.53
N ALA A 80 -0.58 -2.43 17.03
CA ALA A 80 -0.35 -3.65 17.79
C ALA A 80 -1.15 -3.65 19.11
N VAL A 81 -1.14 -2.53 19.84
CA VAL A 81 -1.95 -2.36 21.07
C VAL A 81 -3.43 -2.46 20.75
N PHE A 82 -3.91 -1.81 19.69
CA PHE A 82 -5.29 -1.91 19.24
C PHE A 82 -5.69 -3.36 19.00
N MET A 83 -4.88 -4.14 18.27
CA MET A 83 -5.16 -5.55 18.02
C MET A 83 -5.20 -6.39 19.29
N CYS A 84 -4.27 -6.16 20.22
CA CYS A 84 -4.29 -6.86 21.53
C CYS A 84 -5.58 -6.56 22.30
N ILE A 85 -6.05 -5.31 22.28
CA ILE A 85 -7.32 -4.90 22.91
C ILE A 85 -8.50 -5.60 22.23
N MET A 86 -8.57 -5.60 20.90
CA MET A 86 -9.66 -6.24 20.14
C MET A 86 -9.73 -7.75 20.39
N TRP A 87 -8.60 -8.44 20.50
CA TRP A 87 -8.55 -9.85 20.85
C TRP A 87 -8.96 -10.11 22.31
N LYS A 88 -8.49 -9.27 23.25
CA LYS A 88 -8.87 -9.38 24.68
C LYS A 88 -10.37 -9.17 24.89
N LEU A 89 -10.97 -8.21 24.17
CA LEU A 89 -12.40 -7.94 24.20
C LEU A 89 -13.22 -8.94 23.37
N LYS A 90 -12.56 -9.91 22.69
CA LYS A 90 -13.20 -10.90 21.80
C LYS A 90 -14.01 -10.29 20.65
N ILE A 91 -13.74 -9.03 20.29
CA ILE A 91 -14.33 -8.37 19.10
C ILE A 91 -13.81 -9.06 17.84
N PHE A 92 -12.50 -9.29 17.79
CA PHE A 92 -11.89 -10.17 16.78
C PHE A 92 -11.50 -11.50 17.43
N LYS A 93 -11.74 -12.60 16.71
CA LYS A 93 -11.31 -13.92 17.17
C LYS A 93 -9.78 -14.01 17.06
N PRO A 94 -9.08 -14.27 18.17
CA PRO A 94 -7.63 -14.47 18.10
C PRO A 94 -7.29 -15.74 17.31
N PRO A 95 -6.03 -15.91 16.88
CA PRO A 95 -5.57 -17.16 16.29
C PRO A 95 -5.84 -18.35 17.18
N VAL A 96 -6.25 -19.49 16.60
CA VAL A 96 -6.50 -20.72 17.33
C VAL A 96 -5.18 -21.19 17.99
N GLY A 97 -5.22 -21.45 19.29
CA GLY A 97 -4.02 -21.81 20.07
C GLY A 97 -3.10 -20.63 20.43
N GLY A 98 -3.49 -19.37 20.11
CA GLY A 98 -2.70 -18.17 20.40
C GLY A 98 -1.42 -18.05 19.57
N PHE A 99 -0.52 -17.14 19.96
CA PHE A 99 0.77 -16.97 19.30
C PHE A 99 1.83 -17.89 19.91
N THR A 100 2.10 -19.00 19.25
CA THR A 100 3.16 -19.95 19.66
C THR A 100 4.56 -19.40 19.32
N LYS A 101 5.61 -19.93 19.98
CA LYS A 101 7.01 -19.59 19.64
C LYS A 101 7.35 -19.89 18.17
N LYS A 102 6.79 -20.96 17.60
CA LYS A 102 6.97 -21.33 16.18
C LYS A 102 6.36 -20.24 15.27
N MET A 103 5.13 -19.84 15.54
CA MET A 103 4.42 -18.80 14.81
C MET A 103 5.14 -17.46 14.92
N PHE A 104 5.63 -17.10 16.11
CA PHE A 104 6.42 -15.88 16.31
C PHE A 104 7.69 -15.86 15.44
N LYS A 105 8.42 -16.97 15.39
CA LYS A 105 9.61 -17.11 14.54
C LYS A 105 9.27 -17.01 13.05
N ALA A 106 8.17 -17.61 12.61
CA ALA A 106 7.72 -17.56 11.23
C ALA A 106 7.32 -16.12 10.81
N LEU A 107 6.84 -15.29 11.74
CA LEU A 107 6.49 -13.90 11.49
C LEU A 107 7.71 -12.98 11.28
N ILE A 108 8.90 -13.32 11.81
CA ILE A 108 10.08 -12.44 11.80
C ILE A 108 10.45 -11.92 10.40
N PRO A 109 10.62 -12.76 9.35
CA PRO A 109 11.05 -12.27 8.04
C PRO A 109 10.08 -11.27 7.44
N THR A 110 8.78 -11.60 7.46
CA THR A 110 7.72 -10.73 6.95
C THR A 110 7.62 -9.43 7.75
N SER A 111 7.79 -9.50 9.08
CA SER A 111 7.76 -8.35 9.98
C SER A 111 8.97 -7.44 9.79
N ALA A 112 10.16 -8.00 9.55
CA ALA A 112 11.36 -7.22 9.21
C ALA A 112 11.17 -6.43 7.92
N LEU A 113 10.62 -7.06 6.89
CA LEU A 113 10.30 -6.40 5.62
C LEU A 113 9.20 -5.35 5.79
N HIS A 114 8.21 -5.60 6.66
CA HIS A 114 7.16 -4.63 6.96
C HIS A 114 7.72 -3.37 7.62
N LEU A 115 8.56 -3.51 8.65
CA LEU A 115 9.17 -2.37 9.32
C LEU A 115 10.09 -1.58 8.37
N VAL A 116 10.92 -2.25 7.56
CA VAL A 116 11.78 -1.58 6.58
C VAL A 116 10.94 -0.82 5.54
N ALA A 117 9.89 -1.44 5.01
CA ALA A 117 8.98 -0.81 4.06
C ALA A 117 8.32 0.44 4.66
N HIS A 118 7.91 0.37 5.93
CA HIS A 118 7.19 1.46 6.58
C HIS A 118 8.10 2.61 7.00
N VAL A 119 9.23 2.33 7.66
CA VAL A 119 10.18 3.38 8.05
C VAL A 119 10.75 4.11 6.83
N SER A 120 11.07 3.37 5.76
CA SER A 120 11.54 3.97 4.50
C SER A 120 10.46 4.82 3.84
N ALA A 121 9.18 4.41 3.92
CA ALA A 121 8.07 5.24 3.47
C ALA A 121 7.94 6.53 4.28
N CYS A 122 8.03 6.47 5.61
CA CYS A 122 8.01 7.65 6.47
C CYS A 122 9.20 8.58 6.18
N ALA A 123 10.40 8.02 5.97
CA ALA A 123 11.58 8.80 5.58
C ALA A 123 11.38 9.49 4.21
N ALA A 124 10.80 8.80 3.24
CA ALA A 124 10.48 9.39 1.94
C ALA A 124 9.44 10.52 2.06
N TYR A 125 8.40 10.35 2.89
CA TYR A 125 7.42 11.41 3.17
C TYR A 125 8.03 12.60 3.95
N ASN A 126 9.05 12.36 4.76
CA ASN A 126 9.71 13.43 5.48
C ASN A 126 10.34 14.46 4.53
N VAL A 127 11.06 13.99 3.52
CA VAL A 127 11.83 14.83 2.60
C VAL A 127 11.19 15.05 1.22
N GLY A 128 10.17 14.27 0.83
CA GLY A 128 9.48 14.35 -0.46
C GLY A 128 8.01 14.74 -0.35
N SER A 129 7.38 15.05 -1.48
CA SER A 129 5.93 15.29 -1.56
C SER A 129 5.15 13.96 -1.51
N VAL A 130 3.87 14.03 -1.09
CA VAL A 130 2.98 12.86 -1.08
C VAL A 130 2.75 12.36 -2.50
N SER A 131 2.53 13.26 -3.45
CA SER A 131 2.33 12.93 -4.86
C SER A 131 3.53 12.20 -5.43
N PHE A 132 4.74 12.72 -5.22
CA PHE A 132 5.99 12.09 -5.64
C PHE A 132 6.14 10.67 -5.09
N MET A 133 5.90 10.51 -3.80
CA MET A 133 5.96 9.18 -3.16
C MET A 133 5.00 8.19 -3.84
N GLN A 134 3.78 8.60 -4.22
CA GLN A 134 2.82 7.72 -4.89
C GLN A 134 3.24 7.37 -6.32
N VAL A 135 3.87 8.31 -7.04
CA VAL A 135 4.44 8.05 -8.37
C VAL A 135 5.55 6.99 -8.28
N VAL A 136 6.51 7.16 -7.36
CA VAL A 136 7.59 6.16 -7.17
C VAL A 136 7.03 4.81 -6.73
N LYS A 137 6.02 4.80 -5.85
CA LYS A 137 5.35 3.56 -5.43
C LYS A 137 4.59 2.86 -6.56
N ALA A 138 4.23 3.54 -7.64
CA ALA A 138 3.69 2.88 -8.82
C ALA A 138 4.71 1.92 -9.49
N GLY A 139 6.00 2.09 -9.21
CA GLY A 139 7.06 1.18 -9.62
C GLY A 139 7.17 -0.14 -8.83
N GLU A 140 6.38 -0.33 -7.76
CA GLU A 140 6.43 -1.55 -6.93
C GLU A 140 6.26 -2.86 -7.72
N PRO A 141 5.37 -2.98 -8.73
CA PRO A 141 5.29 -4.18 -9.56
C PRO A 141 6.56 -4.45 -10.36
N ALA A 142 7.23 -3.41 -10.85
CA ALA A 142 8.50 -3.58 -11.56
C ALA A 142 9.58 -4.12 -10.63
N CYS A 143 9.71 -3.57 -9.42
CA CYS A 143 10.59 -4.12 -8.39
C CYS A 143 10.27 -5.59 -8.11
N SER A 144 8.99 -5.94 -7.98
CA SER A 144 8.56 -7.32 -7.72
C SER A 144 8.98 -8.28 -8.84
N VAL A 145 8.73 -7.94 -10.12
CA VAL A 145 9.09 -8.79 -11.27
C VAL A 145 10.61 -8.97 -11.35
N ILE A 146 11.36 -7.88 -11.24
CA ILE A 146 12.83 -7.92 -11.32
C ILE A 146 13.41 -8.77 -10.18
N LEU A 147 13.02 -8.48 -8.92
CA LEU A 147 13.55 -9.21 -7.76
C LEU A 147 13.18 -10.70 -7.78
N LEU A 148 11.93 -11.03 -8.12
CA LEU A 148 11.49 -12.42 -8.15
C LEU A 148 12.09 -13.20 -9.32
N SER A 149 12.36 -12.53 -10.44
CA SER A 149 13.07 -13.16 -11.56
C SER A 149 14.54 -13.42 -11.22
N LEU A 150 15.26 -12.44 -10.64
CA LEU A 150 16.68 -12.52 -10.36
C LEU A 150 17.02 -13.42 -9.17
N PHE A 151 16.28 -13.29 -8.07
CA PHE A 151 16.62 -13.96 -6.80
C PHE A 151 15.84 -15.24 -6.56
N PHE A 152 14.65 -15.37 -7.14
CA PHE A 152 13.79 -16.54 -6.92
C PHE A 152 13.57 -17.37 -8.21
N GLY A 153 14.26 -17.03 -9.31
CA GLY A 153 14.19 -17.76 -10.57
C GLY A 153 12.80 -17.79 -11.21
N ARG A 154 11.90 -16.88 -10.82
CA ARG A 154 10.54 -16.83 -11.36
C ARG A 154 10.55 -16.40 -12.81
N LYS A 155 9.90 -17.19 -13.67
CA LYS A 155 9.78 -16.86 -15.10
C LYS A 155 8.53 -16.03 -15.35
N TYR A 156 8.69 -14.93 -16.07
CA TYR A 156 7.60 -14.05 -16.47
C TYR A 156 7.48 -14.03 -17.99
N SER A 157 6.24 -13.95 -18.50
CA SER A 157 5.95 -13.86 -19.92
C SER A 157 6.51 -12.55 -20.50
N LYS A 158 6.79 -12.56 -21.81
CA LYS A 158 7.22 -11.34 -22.53
C LYS A 158 6.24 -10.18 -22.35
N LEU A 159 4.95 -10.48 -22.28
CA LEU A 159 3.90 -9.47 -22.06
C LEU A 159 4.07 -8.78 -20.71
N VAL A 160 4.39 -9.51 -19.64
CA VAL A 160 4.67 -8.93 -18.32
C VAL A 160 5.87 -7.99 -18.38
N TRP A 161 6.97 -8.41 -19.02
CA TRP A 161 8.16 -7.55 -19.18
C TRP A 161 7.86 -6.28 -19.97
N LEU A 162 7.07 -6.35 -21.03
CA LEU A 162 6.67 -5.17 -21.82
C LEU A 162 5.88 -4.14 -20.99
N THR A 163 5.06 -4.59 -20.02
CA THR A 163 4.32 -3.68 -19.16
C THR A 163 5.21 -2.91 -18.20
N LEU A 164 6.43 -3.36 -17.94
CA LEU A 164 7.37 -2.64 -17.08
C LEU A 164 7.92 -1.38 -17.75
N ILE A 165 7.94 -1.30 -19.08
CA ILE A 165 8.45 -0.14 -19.82
C ILE A 165 7.67 1.14 -19.44
N PRO A 166 6.33 1.20 -19.57
CA PRO A 166 5.59 2.38 -19.17
C PRO A 166 5.65 2.62 -17.64
N ILE A 167 5.75 1.58 -16.81
CA ILE A 167 5.90 1.75 -15.36
C ILE A 167 7.22 2.46 -15.05
N VAL A 168 8.34 1.90 -15.49
CA VAL A 168 9.68 2.43 -15.19
C VAL A 168 9.89 3.78 -15.86
N GLY A 169 9.48 3.93 -17.12
CA GLY A 169 9.56 5.19 -17.85
C GLY A 169 8.74 6.31 -17.18
N GLY A 170 7.50 6.00 -16.80
CA GLY A 170 6.64 6.95 -16.09
C GLY A 170 7.19 7.34 -14.72
N VAL A 171 7.72 6.39 -13.95
CA VAL A 171 8.39 6.69 -12.67
C VAL A 171 9.66 7.53 -12.88
N ALA A 172 10.50 7.20 -13.86
CA ALA A 172 11.73 7.94 -14.14
C ALA A 172 11.45 9.38 -14.55
N VAL A 173 10.59 9.59 -15.55
CA VAL A 173 10.22 10.94 -16.03
C VAL A 173 9.46 11.69 -14.95
N GLY A 174 8.54 11.05 -14.23
CA GLY A 174 7.80 11.65 -13.12
C GLY A 174 8.72 12.10 -11.99
N SER A 175 9.77 11.32 -11.70
CA SER A 175 10.75 11.69 -10.68
C SER A 175 11.60 12.89 -11.09
N THR A 176 12.07 12.92 -12.34
CA THR A 176 12.89 14.05 -12.84
C THR A 176 12.08 15.34 -13.06
N SER A 177 10.77 15.23 -13.25
CA SER A 177 9.85 16.36 -13.42
C SER A 177 9.30 16.93 -12.11
N GLU A 178 9.61 16.32 -10.97
CA GLU A 178 9.20 16.83 -9.64
C GLU A 178 9.96 18.13 -9.34
N LEU A 179 9.23 19.19 -9.00
CA LEU A 179 9.79 20.52 -8.75
C LEU A 179 10.79 20.54 -7.58
N ASN A 180 10.58 19.68 -6.59
CA ASN A 180 11.43 19.52 -5.42
C ASN A 180 11.99 18.10 -5.37
N PHE A 181 12.61 17.64 -6.45
CA PHE A 181 13.20 16.30 -6.49
C PHE A 181 14.28 16.15 -5.41
N SER A 182 14.19 15.07 -4.67
CA SER A 182 15.18 14.67 -3.68
C SER A 182 15.62 13.23 -3.94
N MET A 183 16.91 13.02 -4.17
CA MET A 183 17.49 11.69 -4.32
C MET A 183 17.29 10.86 -3.05
N ALA A 184 17.33 11.49 -1.86
CA ALA A 184 17.05 10.81 -0.60
C ALA A 184 15.59 10.32 -0.55
N ALA A 185 14.62 11.15 -0.96
CA ALA A 185 13.22 10.74 -1.03
C ALA A 185 13.03 9.58 -2.02
N PHE A 186 13.68 9.66 -3.20
CA PHE A 186 13.62 8.61 -4.20
C PHE A 186 14.21 7.29 -3.68
N ALA A 187 15.41 7.33 -3.09
CA ALA A 187 16.07 6.15 -2.53
C ALA A 187 15.24 5.49 -1.42
N CYS A 188 14.69 6.30 -0.50
CA CYS A 188 13.80 5.80 0.55
C CYS A 188 12.50 5.18 -0.02
N ALA A 189 11.90 5.82 -1.02
CA ALA A 189 10.71 5.30 -1.68
C ALA A 189 10.99 3.97 -2.42
N MET A 190 12.13 3.86 -3.11
CA MET A 190 12.56 2.63 -3.77
C MET A 190 12.88 1.51 -2.76
N THR A 191 13.54 1.82 -1.65
CA THR A 191 13.75 0.87 -0.54
C THR A 191 12.40 0.35 0.00
N SER A 192 11.44 1.26 0.18
CA SER A 192 10.08 0.87 0.56
C SER A 192 9.41 -0.05 -0.49
N ASN A 193 9.62 0.17 -1.78
CA ASN A 193 9.09 -0.69 -2.85
C ASN A 193 9.72 -2.09 -2.82
N ILE A 194 11.04 -2.16 -2.70
CA ILE A 194 11.79 -3.43 -2.63
C ILE A 194 11.31 -4.25 -1.42
N ALA A 195 11.28 -3.63 -0.24
CA ALA A 195 10.81 -4.30 0.97
C ALA A 195 9.34 -4.73 0.89
N SER A 196 8.47 -3.91 0.27
CA SER A 196 7.06 -4.27 0.05
C SER A 196 6.90 -5.44 -0.93
N ALA A 197 7.70 -5.48 -1.99
CA ALA A 197 7.71 -6.55 -2.97
C ALA A 197 8.10 -7.89 -2.33
N LEU A 198 9.21 -7.91 -1.57
CA LEU A 198 9.67 -9.10 -0.85
C LEU A 198 8.67 -9.52 0.24
N ARG A 199 8.10 -8.56 0.97
CA ARG A 199 7.04 -8.85 1.96
C ARG A 199 5.83 -9.53 1.32
N GLY A 200 5.46 -9.17 0.10
CA GLY A 200 4.35 -9.81 -0.63
C GLY A 200 4.58 -11.30 -0.86
N VAL A 201 5.83 -11.73 -1.04
CA VAL A 201 6.20 -13.15 -1.18
C VAL A 201 6.18 -13.84 0.18
N THR A 202 6.95 -13.31 1.14
CA THR A 202 7.06 -13.92 2.47
C THR A 202 5.73 -13.97 3.21
N SER A 203 4.79 -13.05 2.92
CA SER A 203 3.44 -13.10 3.49
C SER A 203 2.61 -14.28 3.00
N LYS A 204 2.83 -14.77 1.76
CA LYS A 204 2.16 -15.97 1.26
C LYS A 204 2.70 -17.22 1.92
N ASP A 205 4.03 -17.34 1.95
CA ASP A 205 4.69 -18.46 2.62
C ASP A 205 4.27 -18.53 4.09
N LEU A 206 4.19 -17.38 4.76
CA LEU A 206 3.71 -17.27 6.13
C LEU A 206 2.25 -17.71 6.30
N GLN A 207 1.35 -17.35 5.37
CA GLN A 207 -0.05 -17.81 5.41
C GLN A 207 -0.15 -19.32 5.25
N GLU A 208 0.63 -19.91 4.34
CA GLU A 208 0.67 -21.35 4.08
C GLU A 208 1.23 -22.12 5.30
N GLU A 209 2.28 -21.59 5.93
CA GLU A 209 2.93 -22.23 7.08
C GLU A 209 2.10 -22.14 8.37
N THR A 210 1.45 -20.99 8.60
CA THR A 210 0.80 -20.69 9.89
C THR A 210 -0.71 -20.80 9.87
N GLY A 211 -1.34 -20.82 8.69
CA GLY A 211 -2.79 -20.73 8.53
C GLY A 211 -3.38 -19.37 8.92
N LEU A 212 -2.53 -18.39 9.25
CA LEU A 212 -2.98 -17.03 9.55
C LEU A 212 -3.43 -16.30 8.29
N SER A 213 -4.56 -15.60 8.38
CA SER A 213 -5.08 -14.79 7.27
C SER A 213 -5.70 -13.50 7.77
N GLY A 214 -5.90 -12.56 6.85
CA GLY A 214 -6.62 -11.32 7.09
C GLY A 214 -6.11 -10.53 8.30
N ILE A 215 -7.02 -10.22 9.22
CA ILE A 215 -6.76 -9.39 10.40
C ILE A 215 -5.71 -10.00 11.33
N ASN A 216 -5.74 -11.32 11.53
CA ASN A 216 -4.83 -11.99 12.44
C ASN A 216 -3.39 -12.01 11.89
N LEU A 217 -3.24 -12.19 10.59
CA LEU A 217 -1.93 -12.08 9.93
C LEU A 217 -1.34 -10.69 10.12
N TYR A 218 -2.13 -9.65 9.80
CA TYR A 218 -1.66 -8.27 9.93
C TYR A 218 -1.39 -7.88 11.39
N GLY A 219 -2.25 -8.31 12.32
CA GLY A 219 -2.03 -8.10 13.76
C GLY A 219 -0.74 -8.74 14.27
N GLY A 220 -0.44 -9.97 13.86
CA GLY A 220 0.81 -10.65 14.18
C GLY A 220 2.04 -9.93 13.62
N ILE A 221 1.99 -9.50 12.34
CA ILE A 221 3.04 -8.71 11.71
C ILE A 221 3.26 -7.40 12.47
N ALA A 222 2.20 -6.68 12.86
CA ALA A 222 2.31 -5.42 13.58
C ALA A 222 2.99 -5.59 14.95
N ILE A 223 2.62 -6.63 15.71
CA ILE A 223 3.23 -6.90 17.03
C ILE A 223 4.73 -7.19 16.88
N VAL A 224 5.09 -8.14 16.00
CA VAL A 224 6.49 -8.54 15.83
C VAL A 224 7.32 -7.39 15.25
N SER A 225 6.80 -6.64 14.27
CA SER A 225 7.46 -5.45 13.73
C SER A 225 7.66 -4.38 14.80
N GLY A 226 6.65 -4.13 15.65
CA GLY A 226 6.74 -3.15 16.72
C GLY A 226 7.83 -3.49 17.75
N ILE A 227 7.93 -4.78 18.13
CA ILE A 227 8.98 -5.26 19.04
C ILE A 227 10.37 -5.11 18.41
N MET A 228 10.51 -5.49 17.12
CA MET A 228 11.79 -5.40 16.42
C MET A 228 12.23 -3.95 16.17
N GLN A 229 11.29 -3.07 15.87
CA GLN A 229 11.60 -1.68 15.51
C GLN A 229 11.93 -0.81 16.72
N LEU A 230 11.40 -1.12 17.91
CA LEU A 230 11.63 -0.30 19.11
C LEU A 230 13.12 -0.01 19.38
N PRO A 231 14.00 -1.02 19.52
CA PRO A 231 15.42 -0.74 19.78
C PRO A 231 16.07 0.06 18.64
N MET A 232 15.71 -0.20 17.39
CA MET A 232 16.25 0.52 16.24
C MET A 232 15.84 2.00 16.26
N SER A 233 14.58 2.28 16.59
CA SER A 233 14.06 3.66 16.70
C SER A 233 14.70 4.43 17.85
N LEU A 234 14.93 3.76 18.99
CA LEU A 234 15.61 4.37 20.14
C LEU A 234 17.09 4.68 19.83
N ILE A 235 17.79 3.80 19.12
CA ILE A 235 19.16 4.02 18.71
C ILE A 235 19.24 5.18 17.68
N ALA A 236 18.34 5.19 16.71
CA ALA A 236 18.39 6.18 15.62
C ALA A 236 17.97 7.59 16.05
N GLU A 237 16.92 7.71 16.87
CA GLU A 237 16.27 9.00 17.15
C GLU A 237 15.93 9.20 18.64
N GLY A 238 16.15 8.20 19.51
CA GLY A 238 15.69 8.21 20.91
C GLY A 238 16.20 9.40 21.72
N ALA A 239 17.46 9.79 21.56
CA ALA A 239 18.06 10.93 22.27
C ALA A 239 17.37 12.27 21.93
N LEU A 240 16.72 12.38 20.78
CA LEU A 240 16.05 13.60 20.32
C LEU A 240 14.59 13.70 20.81
N MET A 241 14.03 12.63 21.36
CA MET A 241 12.61 12.52 21.67
C MET A 241 12.11 13.52 22.73
N PRO A 242 12.81 13.77 23.86
CA PRO A 242 12.33 14.71 24.85
C PRO A 242 12.07 16.11 24.25
N ALA A 243 13.04 16.62 23.49
CA ALA A 243 12.92 17.91 22.82
C ALA A 243 11.87 17.89 21.69
N ALA A 244 11.80 16.80 20.92
CA ALA A 244 10.85 16.64 19.83
C ALA A 244 9.40 16.68 20.32
N PHE A 245 9.06 15.95 21.39
CA PHE A 245 7.72 15.94 21.96
C PHE A 245 7.37 17.26 22.65
N ALA A 246 8.36 17.95 23.26
CA ALA A 246 8.15 19.26 23.86
C ALA A 246 7.82 20.34 22.81
N ASN A 247 8.50 20.31 21.65
CA ASN A 247 8.38 21.33 20.62
C ASN A 247 7.22 21.10 19.63
N ALA A 248 6.82 19.83 19.41
CA ALA A 248 5.82 19.48 18.41
C ALA A 248 4.44 20.18 18.60
N PRO A 249 3.91 20.36 19.81
CA PRO A 249 2.65 21.07 20.01
C PRO A 249 2.68 22.53 19.54
N ALA A 250 3.78 23.26 19.85
CA ALA A 250 3.95 24.65 19.43
C ALA A 250 4.08 24.77 17.91
N LEU A 251 4.87 23.88 17.28
CA LEU A 251 5.00 23.82 15.83
C LEU A 251 3.69 23.45 15.14
N MET A 252 2.90 22.55 15.73
CA MET A 252 1.60 22.17 15.23
C MET A 252 0.62 23.34 15.23
N ALA A 253 0.57 24.11 16.34
CA ALA A 253 -0.24 25.31 16.47
C ALA A 253 0.20 26.39 15.47
N GLN A 254 1.50 26.63 15.34
CA GLN A 254 2.07 27.59 14.38
C GLN A 254 1.70 27.27 12.93
N LYS A 255 1.66 25.99 12.56
CA LYS A 255 1.27 25.54 11.22
C LYS A 255 -0.24 25.38 11.02
N GLY A 256 -1.05 25.69 12.01
CA GLY A 256 -2.52 25.57 11.95
C GLY A 256 -2.97 24.14 11.66
N ILE A 257 -2.24 23.13 12.14
CA ILE A 257 -2.60 21.73 11.92
C ILE A 257 -3.70 21.33 12.89
N THR A 258 -4.86 20.95 12.35
CA THR A 258 -6.04 20.55 13.12
C THR A 258 -6.44 19.11 12.76
N LEU A 259 -7.12 18.43 13.65
CA LEU A 259 -7.75 17.14 13.42
C LEU A 259 -9.20 17.38 12.96
N PHE A 260 -9.44 17.32 11.64
CA PHE A 260 -10.75 17.58 11.03
C PHE A 260 -11.38 18.92 11.46
N GLY A 261 -10.58 19.99 11.53
CA GLY A 261 -11.02 21.30 11.96
C GLY A 261 -11.01 21.51 13.49
N LEU A 262 -10.83 20.45 14.28
CA LEU A 262 -10.76 20.54 15.74
C LEU A 262 -9.31 20.80 16.20
N GLN A 263 -9.13 21.66 17.18
CA GLN A 263 -7.84 21.88 17.85
C GLN A 263 -7.53 20.70 18.79
N ALA A 264 -6.95 19.64 18.22
CA ALA A 264 -6.50 18.50 19.01
C ALA A 264 -5.03 18.70 19.44
N GLY A 265 -4.68 18.23 20.62
CA GLY A 265 -3.26 18.19 21.04
C GLY A 265 -2.44 17.25 20.16
N PHE A 266 -1.11 17.48 20.08
CA PHE A 266 -0.19 16.71 19.24
C PHE A 266 -0.32 15.20 19.46
N ILE A 267 -0.41 14.73 20.71
CA ILE A 267 -0.53 13.32 21.04
C ILE A 267 -1.83 12.71 20.46
N ALA A 268 -2.95 13.42 20.59
CA ALA A 268 -4.23 12.95 20.01
C ALA A 268 -4.15 12.87 18.49
N TYR A 269 -3.52 13.85 17.84
CA TYR A 269 -3.29 13.85 16.40
C TYR A 269 -2.39 12.67 15.96
N LEU A 270 -1.31 12.42 16.72
CA LEU A 270 -0.38 11.32 16.47
C LEU A 270 -1.06 9.95 16.61
N ILE A 271 -1.86 9.76 17.67
CA ILE A 271 -2.63 8.52 17.88
C ILE A 271 -3.68 8.35 16.77
N ALA A 272 -4.40 9.39 16.40
CA ALA A 272 -5.38 9.34 15.32
C ALA A 272 -4.71 8.94 13.99
N GLY A 273 -3.59 9.58 13.63
CA GLY A 273 -2.82 9.22 12.42
C GLY A 273 -2.34 7.78 12.45
N SER A 274 -1.90 7.29 13.61
CA SER A 274 -1.49 5.90 13.81
C SER A 274 -2.65 4.92 13.67
N MET A 275 -3.84 5.28 14.14
CA MET A 275 -5.06 4.49 13.94
C MET A 275 -5.46 4.44 12.47
N PHE A 276 -5.39 5.56 11.74
CA PHE A 276 -5.62 5.56 10.29
C PHE A 276 -4.63 4.66 9.55
N TYR A 277 -3.35 4.64 9.97
CA TYR A 277 -2.35 3.70 9.46
C TYR A 277 -2.78 2.25 9.66
N HIS A 278 -3.13 1.88 10.87
CA HIS A 278 -3.54 0.52 11.20
C HIS A 278 -4.80 0.12 10.44
N LEU A 279 -5.83 0.95 10.50
CA LEU A 279 -7.14 0.64 9.92
C LEU A 279 -7.11 0.51 8.40
N TYR A 280 -6.34 1.36 7.67
CA TYR A 280 -6.26 1.19 6.22
C TYR A 280 -5.55 -0.11 5.82
N ASN A 281 -4.51 -0.50 6.56
CA ASN A 281 -3.85 -1.78 6.32
C ASN A 281 -4.80 -2.94 6.63
N GLN A 282 -5.46 -2.93 7.78
CA GLN A 282 -6.44 -3.94 8.15
C GLN A 282 -7.55 -4.07 7.10
N THR A 283 -8.12 -2.95 6.65
CA THR A 283 -9.17 -2.95 5.62
C THR A 283 -8.64 -3.49 4.29
N SER A 284 -7.39 -3.20 3.93
CA SER A 284 -6.73 -3.78 2.75
C SER A 284 -6.63 -5.30 2.83
N TYR A 285 -6.27 -5.85 3.99
CA TYR A 285 -6.22 -7.30 4.19
C TYR A 285 -7.63 -7.94 4.19
N GLN A 286 -8.64 -7.24 4.68
CA GLN A 286 -10.04 -7.69 4.59
C GLN A 286 -10.52 -7.68 3.14
N ALA A 287 -10.26 -6.61 2.40
CA ALA A 287 -10.59 -6.53 0.98
C ALA A 287 -9.90 -7.63 0.16
N LEU A 288 -8.65 -7.98 0.50
CA LEU A 288 -7.92 -9.07 -0.16
C LEU A 288 -8.62 -10.44 0.02
N GLY A 289 -9.26 -10.66 1.16
CA GLY A 289 -10.02 -11.89 1.43
C GLY A 289 -11.33 -12.01 0.64
N GLU A 290 -11.94 -10.90 0.24
CA GLU A 290 -13.23 -10.86 -0.46
C GLU A 290 -13.08 -10.65 -1.98
N LEU A 291 -12.00 -10.02 -2.42
CA LEU A 291 -11.74 -9.69 -3.82
C LEU A 291 -10.94 -10.77 -4.53
N SER A 292 -11.18 -10.91 -5.83
CA SER A 292 -10.24 -11.64 -6.67
C SER A 292 -8.86 -10.94 -6.65
N PRO A 293 -7.74 -11.66 -6.84
CA PRO A 293 -6.42 -11.04 -6.92
C PRO A 293 -6.31 -9.95 -7.99
N LEU A 294 -7.11 -10.05 -9.08
CA LEU A 294 -7.22 -9.01 -10.11
C LEU A 294 -7.87 -7.76 -9.55
N SER A 295 -9.06 -7.91 -9.00
CA SER A 295 -9.83 -6.79 -8.48
C SER A 295 -9.06 -6.06 -7.37
N HIS A 296 -8.38 -6.80 -6.47
CA HIS A 296 -7.55 -6.19 -5.44
C HIS A 296 -6.35 -5.42 -6.03
N SER A 297 -5.68 -5.96 -7.06
CA SER A 297 -4.55 -5.29 -7.72
C SER A 297 -4.98 -4.02 -8.47
N VAL A 298 -6.12 -4.07 -9.17
CA VAL A 298 -6.73 -2.89 -9.80
C VAL A 298 -7.10 -1.86 -8.75
N ALA A 299 -7.76 -2.27 -7.66
CA ALA A 299 -8.11 -1.38 -6.56
C ALA A 299 -6.86 -0.71 -5.95
N ASN A 300 -5.77 -1.47 -5.76
CA ASN A 300 -4.50 -0.91 -5.26
C ASN A 300 -3.89 0.13 -6.22
N THR A 301 -4.11 -0.01 -7.51
CA THR A 301 -3.65 0.96 -8.52
C THR A 301 -4.51 2.24 -8.48
N VAL A 302 -5.84 2.11 -8.44
CA VAL A 302 -6.77 3.25 -8.35
C VAL A 302 -6.58 4.03 -7.05
N LYS A 303 -6.29 3.36 -5.94
CA LYS A 303 -5.96 3.99 -4.66
C LYS A 303 -4.87 5.06 -4.78
N ARG A 304 -3.84 4.84 -5.61
CA ARG A 304 -2.75 5.81 -5.80
C ARG A 304 -3.24 7.11 -6.41
N VAL A 305 -4.15 7.01 -7.40
CA VAL A 305 -4.80 8.17 -8.00
C VAL A 305 -5.55 8.99 -6.93
N VAL A 306 -6.35 8.31 -6.11
CA VAL A 306 -7.12 8.95 -5.03
C VAL A 306 -6.20 9.70 -4.06
N ILE A 307 -5.08 9.07 -3.65
CA ILE A 307 -4.12 9.70 -2.72
C ILE A 307 -3.44 10.90 -3.38
N ILE A 308 -3.05 10.81 -4.66
CA ILE A 308 -2.45 11.93 -5.40
C ILE A 308 -3.43 13.10 -5.44
N LEU A 309 -4.65 12.88 -5.89
CA LEU A 309 -5.68 13.93 -5.98
C LEU A 309 -5.98 14.56 -4.62
N ALA A 310 -6.14 13.74 -3.57
CA ALA A 310 -6.36 14.21 -2.21
C ALA A 310 -5.16 15.05 -1.70
N SER A 311 -3.94 14.63 -1.99
CA SER A 311 -2.74 15.37 -1.56
C SER A 311 -2.60 16.70 -2.28
N VAL A 312 -2.90 16.77 -3.58
CA VAL A 312 -2.90 18.03 -4.34
C VAL A 312 -3.94 19.00 -3.79
N ALA A 313 -5.15 18.50 -3.52
CA ALA A 313 -6.23 19.32 -2.96
C ALA A 313 -5.87 19.91 -1.59
N VAL A 314 -5.20 19.13 -0.72
CA VAL A 314 -4.88 19.55 0.64
C VAL A 314 -3.61 20.39 0.73
N PHE A 315 -2.53 19.97 0.05
CA PHE A 315 -1.24 20.66 0.13
C PHE A 315 -1.07 21.76 -0.91
N LYS A 316 -1.97 21.82 -1.90
CA LYS A 316 -1.95 22.79 -3.01
C LYS A 316 -0.61 22.79 -3.76
N ASN A 317 0.11 21.67 -3.70
CA ASN A 317 1.37 21.52 -4.44
C ASN A 317 1.04 21.34 -5.92
N PRO A 318 1.52 22.25 -6.81
CA PRO A 318 1.29 22.09 -8.23
C PRO A 318 2.02 20.84 -8.75
N ILE A 319 1.31 20.00 -9.49
CA ILE A 319 1.94 18.94 -10.28
C ILE A 319 2.24 19.56 -11.66
N SER A 320 3.48 19.45 -12.10
CA SER A 320 3.82 19.87 -13.46
C SER A 320 3.02 19.06 -14.49
N PRO A 321 2.66 19.61 -15.65
CA PRO A 321 1.97 18.84 -16.69
C PRO A 321 2.70 17.54 -17.05
N LEU A 322 4.02 17.60 -17.14
CA LEU A 322 4.86 16.43 -17.41
C LEU A 322 4.80 15.41 -16.25
N GLY A 323 4.83 15.89 -15.02
CA GLY A 323 4.67 15.03 -13.82
C GLY A 323 3.31 14.34 -13.78
N GLY A 324 2.23 15.04 -14.13
CA GLY A 324 0.89 14.47 -14.24
C GLY A 324 0.77 13.40 -15.33
N ILE A 325 1.30 13.66 -16.52
CA ILE A 325 1.33 12.68 -17.62
C ILE A 325 2.16 11.45 -17.21
N SER A 326 3.32 11.66 -16.63
CA SER A 326 4.22 10.58 -16.20
C SER A 326 3.58 9.69 -15.12
N ALA A 327 2.88 10.31 -14.16
CA ALA A 327 2.12 9.58 -13.15
C ALA A 327 1.00 8.73 -13.80
N ALA A 328 0.26 9.32 -14.75
CA ALA A 328 -0.78 8.59 -15.49
C ALA A 328 -0.21 7.41 -16.29
N VAL A 329 0.95 7.60 -16.96
CA VAL A 329 1.63 6.52 -17.71
C VAL A 329 2.09 5.40 -16.76
N ALA A 330 2.71 5.73 -15.61
CA ALA A 330 3.14 4.74 -14.63
C ALA A 330 1.95 3.93 -14.07
N ILE A 331 0.86 4.61 -13.71
CA ILE A 331 -0.36 4.01 -13.19
C ILE A 331 -1.03 3.12 -14.25
N PHE A 332 -1.11 3.59 -15.49
CA PHE A 332 -1.64 2.80 -16.60
C PHE A 332 -0.78 1.56 -16.88
N GLY A 333 0.56 1.69 -16.84
CA GLY A 333 1.48 0.56 -16.91
C GLY A 333 1.24 -0.47 -15.81
N THR A 334 0.98 -0.03 -14.59
CA THR A 334 0.64 -0.93 -13.46
C THR A 334 -0.69 -1.67 -13.69
N PHE A 335 -1.67 -1.02 -14.32
CA PHE A 335 -2.92 -1.65 -14.70
C PHE A 335 -2.68 -2.73 -15.78
N LEU A 336 -1.91 -2.43 -16.83
CA LEU A 336 -1.53 -3.39 -17.86
C LEU A 336 -0.76 -4.59 -17.27
N TYR A 337 0.17 -4.32 -16.35
CA TYR A 337 0.88 -5.36 -15.62
C TYR A 337 -0.07 -6.33 -14.91
N THR A 338 -1.08 -5.79 -14.24
CA THR A 338 -2.07 -6.59 -13.52
C THR A 338 -2.79 -7.56 -14.46
N ILE A 339 -3.19 -7.10 -15.65
CA ILE A 339 -3.84 -7.93 -16.66
C ILE A 339 -2.87 -9.01 -17.19
N ALA A 340 -1.64 -8.61 -17.53
CA ALA A 340 -0.63 -9.50 -18.08
C ALA A 340 -0.23 -10.61 -17.09
N ALA A 341 0.03 -10.25 -15.84
CA ALA A 341 0.39 -11.20 -14.78
C ALA A 341 -0.72 -12.21 -14.49
N GLN A 342 -1.99 -11.79 -14.57
CA GLN A 342 -3.10 -12.72 -14.39
C GLN A 342 -3.34 -13.63 -15.56
N LYS A 343 -3.14 -13.13 -16.80
CA LYS A 343 -3.20 -13.97 -17.99
C LYS A 343 -2.17 -15.09 -17.85
N GLN A 344 -0.94 -14.76 -17.50
CA GLN A 344 0.12 -15.75 -17.27
C GLN A 344 -0.27 -16.78 -16.19
N LYS A 345 -0.81 -16.31 -15.05
CA LYS A 345 -1.23 -17.22 -13.97
C LYS A 345 -2.34 -18.18 -14.39
N LYS A 346 -3.27 -17.74 -15.23
CA LYS A 346 -4.33 -18.61 -15.79
C LYS A 346 -3.76 -19.65 -16.76
N GLU A 347 -2.81 -19.24 -17.62
CA GLU A 347 -2.12 -20.14 -18.55
C GLU A 347 -1.30 -21.20 -17.80
N GLU A 348 -0.57 -20.80 -16.74
CA GLU A 348 0.18 -21.74 -15.88
C GLU A 348 -0.74 -22.72 -15.14
N ALA A 349 -1.90 -22.27 -14.66
CA ALA A 349 -2.87 -23.14 -14.02
C ALA A 349 -3.50 -24.14 -15.00
N ALA A 350 -3.83 -23.71 -16.22
CA ALA A 350 -4.34 -24.58 -17.27
C ALA A 350 -3.32 -25.64 -17.69
N ALA A 351 -2.03 -25.23 -17.83
CA ALA A 351 -0.94 -26.15 -18.18
C ALA A 351 -0.63 -27.19 -17.08
N LYS A 352 -0.96 -26.90 -15.82
CA LYS A 352 -0.81 -27.86 -14.70
C LYS A 352 -2.00 -28.81 -14.57
N ALA A 353 -3.15 -28.44 -15.12
CA ALA A 353 -4.36 -29.25 -15.08
C ALA A 353 -4.48 -30.20 -16.30
N ALA A 354 -3.73 -29.93 -17.39
CA ALA A 354 -3.58 -30.78 -18.58
C ALA A 354 -2.44 -31.78 -18.41
#